data_a192e40236ad78bf3530663f22493c2e
#
_entry.id   a192e40236ad78bf3530663f22493c2e
#
_cell.length_a   1.000
_cell.length_b   1.000
_cell.length_c   1.000
_cell.angle_alpha   90.00
_cell.angle_beta   90.00
_cell.angle_gamma   90.00
#
_symmetry.space_group_name_H-M   'P 1'
#
loop_
_entity.id
_entity.type
_entity.pdbx_description
1 polymer ?
#
loop_
_entity_poly.entity_id
_entity_poly.type
_entity_poly.pdbx_seq_one_letter_code
_entity_poly.pdbx_strand_id
1 'polypeptide(L)'
;MLKPKHLVKGDTAAIVSLSAGTLGEPWAIHKLYIAQERLERDYGLKVITMPNALKGREYLYRHPEARAADLMEAFQDTRIKAVFSAIGGDDTIRLLPYIDFDVIRNNPKIFTGFSDTTSNHFMMYKAGLISYYGASVMTNFAEYVKINDYTAKMIRDTLFEPKPTLDIPSAPYWYDDEDEKIWWKEENIHTLRQYHPEEIGYEILQGSGTAEGELLGGCLDVFIELFGTGIWPSKDEWAGKIMFLETSEEDMSCEYLTWTLRGLAAQGLFDVIRGIIVGKPARRSKYEPYKEVYRTVVGEEAGHPELPILFNVNFGHAEPIGIIPYGVRCRLDADRKTLTLLEPATS
;
A
#
# COMPACT_ATOMS: atom_id res chain seq x y z
N MET A 1 -15.78 9.69 -0.32
CA MET A 1 -14.46 10.20 0.15
C MET A 1 -13.96 11.30 -0.78
N LEU A 2 -13.11 12.22 -0.28
CA LEU A 2 -12.48 13.27 -1.08
C LEU A 2 -11.43 12.65 -2.01
N LYS A 3 -11.51 12.99 -3.29
CA LYS A 3 -10.61 12.50 -4.33
C LYS A 3 -9.61 13.59 -4.69
N PRO A 4 -8.30 13.41 -4.44
CA PRO A 4 -7.31 14.42 -4.80
C PRO A 4 -7.18 14.56 -6.32
N LYS A 5 -6.67 15.70 -6.77
CA LYS A 5 -6.36 15.92 -8.18
C LYS A 5 -5.20 15.03 -8.62
N HIS A 6 -5.26 14.56 -9.88
CA HIS A 6 -4.13 13.85 -10.49
C HIS A 6 -2.90 14.78 -10.62
N LEU A 7 -1.73 14.19 -10.66
CA LEU A 7 -0.47 14.90 -10.81
C LEU A 7 -0.24 15.32 -12.26
N VAL A 8 0.33 16.50 -12.41
CA VAL A 8 0.77 16.99 -13.71
C VAL A 8 2.24 17.42 -13.65
N LYS A 9 2.87 17.51 -14.82
CA LYS A 9 4.25 17.99 -14.93
C LYS A 9 4.40 19.38 -14.29
N GLY A 10 5.39 19.54 -13.40
CA GLY A 10 5.68 20.75 -12.66
C GLY A 10 5.07 20.80 -11.26
N ASP A 11 4.21 19.85 -10.91
CA ASP A 11 3.70 19.70 -9.54
C ASP A 11 4.81 19.37 -8.55
N THR A 12 4.63 19.76 -7.29
CA THR A 12 5.59 19.46 -6.22
C THR A 12 5.12 18.27 -5.41
N ALA A 13 6.01 17.30 -5.25
CA ALA A 13 5.85 16.16 -4.35
C ALA A 13 6.78 16.32 -3.14
N ALA A 14 6.25 16.03 -1.94
CA ALA A 14 7.02 15.99 -0.70
C ALA A 14 7.38 14.55 -0.33
N ILE A 15 8.62 14.33 0.09
CA ILE A 15 9.08 13.07 0.70
C ILE A 15 9.05 13.22 2.21
N VAL A 16 8.40 12.26 2.88
CA VAL A 16 8.25 12.18 4.33
C VAL A 16 8.77 10.83 4.84
N SER A 17 9.39 10.81 6.02
CA SER A 17 9.74 9.57 6.73
C SER A 17 8.84 9.44 7.97
N LEU A 18 7.76 8.67 7.84
CA LEU A 18 6.70 8.58 8.85
C LEU A 18 6.85 7.36 9.77
N SER A 19 7.79 6.46 9.48
CA SER A 19 8.06 5.23 10.25
C SER A 19 9.56 5.07 10.51
N ALA A 20 10.21 4.06 9.95
CA ALA A 20 11.57 3.61 10.30
C ALA A 20 12.68 4.68 10.16
N GLY A 21 12.50 5.75 9.41
CA GLY A 21 13.52 6.79 9.25
C GLY A 21 14.77 6.39 8.47
N THR A 22 14.73 5.24 7.80
CA THR A 22 15.86 4.61 7.10
C THR A 22 16.46 5.49 6.01
N LEU A 23 15.64 6.33 5.35
CA LEU A 23 16.11 7.23 4.28
C LEU A 23 17.20 8.20 4.73
N GLY A 24 17.22 8.56 6.01
CA GLY A 24 18.25 9.46 6.60
C GLY A 24 19.55 8.76 6.98
N GLU A 25 19.65 7.45 6.84
CA GLU A 25 20.86 6.70 7.18
C GLU A 25 21.92 6.83 6.09
N PRO A 26 23.22 6.96 6.46
CA PRO A 26 24.31 7.13 5.49
C PRO A 26 24.37 6.04 4.42
N TRP A 27 24.05 4.81 4.79
CA TRP A 27 24.05 3.67 3.86
C TRP A 27 22.85 3.64 2.92
N ALA A 28 21.79 4.39 3.21
CA ALA A 28 20.53 4.39 2.46
C ALA A 28 20.28 5.68 1.67
N ILE A 29 21.04 6.75 1.93
CA ILE A 29 20.80 8.09 1.35
C ILE A 29 20.87 8.10 -0.19
N HIS A 30 21.62 7.19 -0.81
CA HIS A 30 21.67 7.05 -2.26
C HIS A 30 20.29 6.78 -2.88
N LYS A 31 19.40 6.12 -2.13
CA LYS A 31 18.00 5.86 -2.55
C LYS A 31 17.22 7.17 -2.74
N LEU A 32 17.47 8.18 -1.90
CA LEU A 32 16.87 9.50 -2.09
C LEU A 32 17.26 10.11 -3.44
N TYR A 33 18.53 10.09 -3.78
CA TYR A 33 19.02 10.71 -5.01
C TYR A 33 18.47 10.00 -6.25
N ILE A 34 18.42 8.67 -6.23
CA ILE A 34 17.83 7.88 -7.32
C ILE A 34 16.33 8.21 -7.48
N ALA A 35 15.58 8.26 -6.38
CA ALA A 35 14.15 8.56 -6.41
C ALA A 35 13.88 9.99 -6.88
N GLN A 36 14.62 10.98 -6.38
CA GLN A 36 14.48 12.37 -6.80
C GLN A 36 14.75 12.53 -8.30
N GLU A 37 15.89 12.04 -8.79
CA GLU A 37 16.21 12.09 -10.22
C GLU A 37 15.11 11.46 -11.06
N ARG A 38 14.58 10.31 -10.64
CA ARG A 38 13.53 9.61 -11.37
C ARG A 38 12.20 10.35 -11.35
N LEU A 39 11.76 10.84 -10.21
CA LEU A 39 10.53 11.61 -10.08
C LEU A 39 10.59 12.90 -10.91
N GLU A 40 11.75 13.55 -10.98
CA GLU A 40 11.97 14.75 -11.78
C GLU A 40 12.03 14.44 -13.27
N ARG A 41 12.83 13.43 -13.67
CA ARG A 41 13.09 13.10 -15.08
C ARG A 41 11.90 12.39 -15.74
N ASP A 42 11.36 11.33 -15.07
CA ASP A 42 10.40 10.42 -15.70
C ASP A 42 8.95 10.84 -15.46
N TYR A 43 8.68 11.55 -14.37
CA TYR A 43 7.35 12.03 -14.00
C TYR A 43 7.20 13.56 -14.06
N GLY A 44 8.30 14.28 -14.23
CA GLY A 44 8.30 15.75 -14.37
C GLY A 44 7.90 16.50 -13.09
N LEU A 45 7.99 15.89 -11.93
CA LEU A 45 7.67 16.50 -10.65
C LEU A 45 8.83 17.35 -10.14
N LYS A 46 8.53 18.32 -9.28
CA LYS A 46 9.50 18.95 -8.37
C LYS A 46 9.48 18.18 -7.07
N VAL A 47 10.65 17.85 -6.54
CA VAL A 47 10.73 17.02 -5.31
C VAL A 47 11.33 17.84 -4.19
N ILE A 48 10.66 17.82 -3.04
CA ILE A 48 11.17 18.37 -1.78
C ILE A 48 11.21 17.29 -0.71
N THR A 49 12.21 17.34 0.14
CA THR A 49 12.30 16.46 1.31
C THR A 49 11.93 17.28 2.54
N MET A 50 10.98 16.77 3.33
CA MET A 50 10.51 17.48 4.52
C MET A 50 11.60 17.55 5.58
N PRO A 51 11.55 18.57 6.48
CA PRO A 51 12.68 18.94 7.34
C PRO A 51 13.24 17.82 8.22
N ASN A 52 12.38 16.90 8.69
CA ASN A 52 12.79 15.80 9.56
C ASN A 52 13.06 14.50 8.81
N ALA A 53 12.68 14.39 7.53
CA ALA A 53 12.69 13.11 6.79
C ALA A 53 14.07 12.45 6.72
N LEU A 54 15.17 13.20 6.86
CA LEU A 54 16.55 12.71 6.81
C LEU A 54 17.26 12.72 8.18
N LYS A 55 16.54 12.79 9.28
CA LYS A 55 17.12 12.80 10.62
C LYS A 55 17.65 11.45 11.11
N GLY A 56 17.40 10.39 10.36
CA GLY A 56 17.82 9.03 10.68
C GLY A 56 16.92 8.29 11.66
N ARG A 57 17.14 6.98 11.77
CA ARG A 57 16.26 6.05 12.51
C ARG A 57 16.13 6.41 13.98
N GLU A 58 17.25 6.66 14.66
CA GLU A 58 17.24 6.93 16.12
C GLU A 58 16.45 8.19 16.46
N TYR A 59 16.67 9.27 15.69
CA TYR A 59 15.96 10.53 15.92
C TYR A 59 14.45 10.35 15.69
N LEU A 60 14.06 9.79 14.54
CA LEU A 60 12.66 9.65 14.17
C LEU A 60 11.91 8.67 15.09
N TYR A 61 12.56 7.62 15.56
CA TYR A 61 11.98 6.72 16.57
C TYR A 61 11.67 7.47 17.87
N ARG A 62 12.54 8.38 18.31
CA ARG A 62 12.35 9.14 19.55
C ARG A 62 11.37 10.32 19.40
N HIS A 63 11.13 10.78 18.17
CA HIS A 63 10.37 11.98 17.87
C HIS A 63 9.18 11.72 16.91
N PRO A 64 8.15 10.98 17.34
CA PRO A 64 6.94 10.79 16.52
C PRO A 64 6.24 12.11 16.20
N GLU A 65 6.31 13.11 17.09
CA GLU A 65 5.78 14.46 16.88
C GLU A 65 6.46 15.18 15.71
N ALA A 66 7.77 14.97 15.50
CA ALA A 66 8.50 15.57 14.38
C ALA A 66 8.10 14.92 13.03
N ARG A 67 7.85 13.61 13.01
CA ARG A 67 7.32 12.92 11.83
C ARG A 67 5.92 13.41 11.47
N ALA A 68 5.06 13.55 12.47
CA ALA A 68 3.71 14.08 12.29
C ALA A 68 3.73 15.55 11.84
N ALA A 69 4.65 16.38 12.37
CA ALA A 69 4.81 17.77 11.93
C ALA A 69 5.14 17.86 10.44
N ASP A 70 6.07 17.02 9.93
CA ASP A 70 6.38 16.95 8.50
C ASP A 70 5.14 16.60 7.67
N LEU A 71 4.32 15.65 8.11
CA LEU A 71 3.10 15.26 7.42
C LEU A 71 2.09 16.43 7.42
N MET A 72 1.87 17.07 8.57
CA MET A 72 0.92 18.19 8.67
C MET A 72 1.37 19.39 7.85
N GLU A 73 2.66 19.75 7.88
CA GLU A 73 3.23 20.82 7.05
C GLU A 73 3.09 20.50 5.56
N ALA A 74 3.38 19.25 5.15
CA ALA A 74 3.19 18.81 3.77
C ALA A 74 1.74 18.92 3.30
N PHE A 75 0.76 18.66 4.19
CA PHE A 75 -0.65 18.87 3.87
C PHE A 75 -1.06 20.34 3.86
N GLN A 76 -0.50 21.20 4.73
CA GLN A 76 -0.83 22.64 4.79
C GLN A 76 -0.21 23.42 3.63
N ASP A 77 0.97 23.05 3.14
CA ASP A 77 1.63 23.76 2.04
C ASP A 77 0.88 23.56 0.73
N THR A 78 0.22 24.61 0.25
CA THR A 78 -0.59 24.59 -0.98
C THR A 78 0.20 24.34 -2.26
N ARG A 79 1.53 24.48 -2.23
CA ARG A 79 2.43 24.18 -3.35
C ARG A 79 2.56 22.67 -3.56
N ILE A 80 2.53 21.89 -2.48
CA ILE A 80 2.64 20.42 -2.51
C ILE A 80 1.34 19.80 -3.02
N LYS A 81 1.45 18.87 -3.96
CA LYS A 81 0.32 18.14 -4.56
C LYS A 81 0.33 16.65 -4.23
N ALA A 82 1.50 16.12 -3.87
CA ALA A 82 1.64 14.73 -3.42
C ALA A 82 2.56 14.64 -2.21
N VAL A 83 2.30 13.64 -1.36
CA VAL A 83 3.13 13.25 -0.22
C VAL A 83 3.49 11.77 -0.40
N PHE A 84 4.77 11.49 -0.55
CA PHE A 84 5.30 10.15 -0.76
C PHE A 84 6.01 9.67 0.50
N SER A 85 5.56 8.54 1.06
CA SER A 85 6.23 7.88 2.17
C SER A 85 7.60 7.36 1.71
N ALA A 86 8.63 7.59 2.51
CA ALA A 86 9.98 7.12 2.22
C ALA A 86 10.03 5.60 2.24
N ILE A 87 9.56 5.00 3.31
CA ILE A 87 9.49 3.55 3.54
C ILE A 87 8.53 3.28 4.70
N GLY A 88 8.13 2.02 4.89
CA GLY A 88 7.42 1.53 6.06
C GLY A 88 8.31 1.42 7.31
N GLY A 89 8.01 0.46 8.14
CA GLY A 89 8.63 0.17 9.45
C GLY A 89 7.62 -0.49 10.38
N ASP A 90 7.58 -0.06 11.65
CA ASP A 90 6.82 -0.76 12.68
C ASP A 90 6.19 0.13 13.78
N ASP A 91 6.15 1.46 13.60
CA ASP A 91 5.69 2.34 14.69
C ASP A 91 4.91 3.59 14.24
N THR A 92 4.39 3.60 13.03
CA THR A 92 3.65 4.74 12.47
C THR A 92 2.40 5.10 13.28
N ILE A 93 1.79 4.14 13.96
CA ILE A 93 0.63 4.38 14.84
C ILE A 93 0.91 5.45 15.92
N ARG A 94 2.17 5.63 16.34
CA ARG A 94 2.58 6.63 17.32
C ARG A 94 2.38 8.08 16.85
N LEU A 95 2.12 8.29 15.57
CA LEU A 95 1.81 9.61 15.02
C LEU A 95 0.38 10.04 15.35
N LEU A 96 -0.52 9.09 15.63
CA LEU A 96 -1.96 9.35 15.78
C LEU A 96 -2.31 10.50 16.73
N PRO A 97 -1.68 10.68 17.90
CA PRO A 97 -2.00 11.79 18.81
C PRO A 97 -1.65 13.18 18.27
N TYR A 98 -0.84 13.28 17.21
CA TYR A 98 -0.35 14.52 16.63
C TYR A 98 -1.00 14.87 15.29
N ILE A 99 -1.95 14.05 14.82
CA ILE A 99 -2.61 14.22 13.52
C ILE A 99 -3.84 15.12 13.65
N ASP A 100 -3.85 16.18 12.88
CA ASP A 100 -5.02 17.03 12.68
C ASP A 100 -5.77 16.57 11.42
N PHE A 101 -6.88 15.85 11.62
CA PHE A 101 -7.70 15.31 10.53
C PHE A 101 -8.38 16.41 9.69
N ASP A 102 -8.62 17.59 10.26
CA ASP A 102 -9.20 18.71 9.51
C ASP A 102 -8.18 19.34 8.56
N VAL A 103 -6.90 19.36 8.93
CA VAL A 103 -5.81 19.75 8.02
C VAL A 103 -5.79 18.83 6.79
N ILE A 104 -5.86 17.52 6.99
CA ILE A 104 -5.87 16.55 5.88
C ILE A 104 -7.12 16.72 5.03
N ARG A 105 -8.30 16.80 5.66
CA ARG A 105 -9.59 16.94 4.97
C ARG A 105 -9.68 18.18 4.11
N ASN A 106 -9.16 19.30 4.62
CA ASN A 106 -9.25 20.61 3.95
C ASN A 106 -8.18 20.83 2.88
N ASN A 107 -7.18 19.92 2.78
CA ASN A 107 -6.08 20.01 1.82
C ASN A 107 -5.88 18.67 1.08
N PRO A 108 -6.86 18.18 0.31
CA PRO A 108 -6.77 16.87 -0.32
C PRO A 108 -5.58 16.79 -1.29
N LYS A 109 -4.67 15.85 -1.04
CA LYS A 109 -3.44 15.60 -1.82
C LYS A 109 -3.27 14.10 -2.03
N ILE A 110 -2.52 13.73 -3.06
CA ILE A 110 -2.09 12.35 -3.22
C ILE A 110 -1.19 11.98 -2.04
N PHE A 111 -1.50 10.87 -1.39
CA PHE A 111 -0.68 10.24 -0.37
C PHE A 111 -0.42 8.78 -0.75
N THR A 112 0.85 8.35 -0.83
CA THR A 112 1.22 6.99 -1.23
C THR A 112 2.31 6.39 -0.36
N GLY A 113 2.25 5.09 -0.21
CA GLY A 113 3.14 4.22 0.53
C GLY A 113 2.47 2.87 0.78
N PHE A 114 3.17 1.94 1.41
CA PHE A 114 2.64 0.62 1.80
C PHE A 114 3.30 0.14 3.10
N SER A 115 3.07 -1.13 3.50
CA SER A 115 3.61 -1.65 4.75
C SER A 115 3.03 -0.92 5.96
N ASP A 116 3.86 -0.52 6.93
CA ASP A 116 3.46 0.27 8.11
C ASP A 116 2.76 1.60 7.76
N THR A 117 2.93 2.09 6.51
CA THR A 117 2.14 3.21 5.99
C THR A 117 0.63 2.90 5.99
N THR A 118 0.22 1.64 6.18
CA THR A 118 -1.17 1.25 6.45
C THR A 118 -1.79 2.10 7.55
N SER A 119 -1.07 2.35 8.64
CA SER A 119 -1.53 3.24 9.73
C SER A 119 -1.87 4.65 9.23
N ASN A 120 -1.04 5.22 8.34
CA ASN A 120 -1.32 6.51 7.72
C ASN A 120 -2.53 6.44 6.78
N HIS A 121 -2.68 5.36 6.02
CA HIS A 121 -3.84 5.20 5.14
C HIS A 121 -5.16 5.16 5.92
N PHE A 122 -5.19 4.53 7.09
CA PHE A 122 -6.34 4.58 7.98
C PHE A 122 -6.56 5.99 8.56
N MET A 123 -5.48 6.77 8.82
CA MET A 123 -5.61 8.19 9.18
C MET A 123 -6.22 9.00 8.02
N MET A 124 -5.77 8.78 6.77
CA MET A 124 -6.36 9.43 5.58
C MET A 124 -7.82 9.03 5.41
N TYR A 125 -8.15 7.75 5.57
CA TYR A 125 -9.52 7.23 5.51
C TYR A 125 -10.41 7.91 6.56
N LYS A 126 -9.94 8.04 7.80
CA LYS A 126 -10.63 8.74 8.89
C LYS A 126 -10.86 10.23 8.58
N ALA A 127 -9.91 10.86 7.91
CA ALA A 127 -10.06 12.22 7.41
C ALA A 127 -11.04 12.33 6.23
N GLY A 128 -11.45 11.21 5.63
CA GLY A 128 -12.33 11.17 4.47
C GLY A 128 -11.59 11.37 3.14
N LEU A 129 -10.26 11.17 3.10
CA LEU A 129 -9.40 11.33 1.93
C LEU A 129 -9.08 9.98 1.30
N ILE A 130 -9.19 9.87 -0.03
CA ILE A 130 -8.66 8.76 -0.83
C ILE A 130 -7.13 8.83 -0.79
N SER A 131 -6.50 7.69 -0.49
CA SER A 131 -5.05 7.51 -0.48
C SER A 131 -4.68 6.22 -1.24
N TYR A 132 -3.40 6.03 -1.55
CA TYR A 132 -2.97 5.07 -2.57
C TYR A 132 -1.97 4.09 -1.96
N TYR A 133 -2.42 2.88 -1.67
CA TYR A 133 -1.56 1.80 -1.20
C TYR A 133 -0.68 1.30 -2.34
N GLY A 134 0.63 1.50 -2.22
CA GLY A 134 1.56 1.12 -3.28
C GLY A 134 2.88 1.89 -3.19
N ALA A 135 3.37 2.41 -4.30
CA ALA A 135 4.73 2.92 -4.46
C ALA A 135 5.25 3.80 -3.30
N SER A 136 6.41 3.42 -2.75
CA SER A 136 7.19 4.23 -1.80
C SER A 136 8.50 4.72 -2.42
N VAL A 137 9.15 5.68 -1.74
CA VAL A 137 10.36 6.31 -2.27
C VAL A 137 11.51 5.31 -2.39
N MET A 138 11.83 4.62 -1.29
CA MET A 138 13.04 3.78 -1.21
C MET A 138 12.94 2.45 -1.95
N THR A 139 11.75 1.93 -2.14
CA THR A 139 11.53 0.68 -2.87
C THR A 139 11.30 0.94 -4.35
N ASN A 140 10.12 1.46 -4.72
CA ASN A 140 9.72 1.55 -6.12
C ASN A 140 10.36 2.73 -6.86
N PHE A 141 10.28 3.97 -6.30
CA PHE A 141 10.89 5.13 -6.97
C PHE A 141 12.42 5.10 -6.96
N ALA A 142 13.04 4.45 -5.96
CA ALA A 142 14.48 4.22 -5.92
C ALA A 142 14.91 2.84 -6.41
N GLU A 143 14.08 2.14 -7.20
CA GLU A 143 14.48 0.89 -7.85
C GLU A 143 15.73 1.11 -8.71
N TYR A 144 16.71 0.20 -8.62
CA TYR A 144 17.96 0.34 -9.36
C TYR A 144 17.72 0.21 -10.87
N VAL A 145 18.51 0.94 -11.65
CA VAL A 145 18.41 1.04 -13.10
C VAL A 145 17.07 1.63 -13.58
N LYS A 146 15.93 0.97 -13.33
CA LYS A 146 14.59 1.45 -13.70
C LYS A 146 13.50 0.83 -12.81
N ILE A 147 12.38 1.55 -12.65
CA ILE A 147 11.14 0.94 -12.15
C ILE A 147 10.71 -0.11 -13.16
N ASN A 148 10.21 -1.25 -12.69
CA ASN A 148 9.64 -2.24 -13.60
C ASN A 148 8.45 -1.66 -14.38
N ASP A 149 8.26 -2.15 -15.61
CA ASP A 149 7.31 -1.56 -16.54
C ASP A 149 5.85 -1.68 -16.06
N TYR A 150 5.53 -2.75 -15.31
CA TYR A 150 4.20 -2.94 -14.72
C TYR A 150 3.91 -1.85 -13.67
N THR A 151 4.77 -1.71 -12.65
CA THR A 151 4.58 -0.71 -11.58
C THR A 151 4.62 0.71 -12.14
N ALA A 152 5.53 1.02 -13.08
CA ALA A 152 5.59 2.32 -13.72
C ALA A 152 4.29 2.67 -14.46
N LYS A 153 3.68 1.68 -15.15
CA LYS A 153 2.37 1.84 -15.81
C LYS A 153 1.27 2.08 -14.78
N MET A 154 1.21 1.28 -13.70
CA MET A 154 0.18 1.42 -12.68
C MET A 154 0.26 2.76 -11.94
N ILE A 155 1.47 3.25 -11.63
CA ILE A 155 1.68 4.60 -11.08
C ILE A 155 1.11 5.65 -12.04
N ARG A 156 1.45 5.58 -13.33
CA ARG A 156 1.00 6.56 -14.33
C ARG A 156 -0.53 6.56 -14.49
N ASP A 157 -1.12 5.39 -14.69
CA ASP A 157 -2.56 5.25 -14.93
C ASP A 157 -3.41 5.60 -13.69
N THR A 158 -2.84 5.51 -12.47
CA THR A 158 -3.55 5.80 -11.23
C THR A 158 -3.38 7.25 -10.79
N LEU A 159 -2.15 7.77 -10.81
CA LEU A 159 -1.81 9.05 -10.19
C LEU A 159 -1.70 10.21 -11.19
N PHE A 160 -1.44 9.95 -12.47
CA PHE A 160 -1.16 10.99 -13.49
C PHE A 160 -2.20 11.02 -14.63
N GLU A 161 -2.66 9.88 -15.08
CA GLU A 161 -3.54 9.73 -16.23
C GLU A 161 -4.80 8.93 -15.83
N PRO A 162 -5.69 9.51 -15.01
CA PRO A 162 -6.84 8.78 -14.49
C PRO A 162 -7.71 8.23 -15.64
N LYS A 163 -8.04 6.94 -15.53
CA LYS A 163 -8.89 6.24 -16.48
C LYS A 163 -10.32 6.15 -15.92
N PRO A 164 -11.36 6.21 -16.77
CA PRO A 164 -12.74 5.96 -16.32
C PRO A 164 -12.92 4.60 -15.63
N THR A 165 -12.21 3.59 -16.12
CA THR A 165 -12.03 2.28 -15.48
C THR A 165 -10.59 1.85 -15.64
N LEU A 166 -10.04 1.13 -14.66
CA LEU A 166 -8.66 0.67 -14.70
C LEU A 166 -8.57 -0.79 -14.21
N ASP A 167 -8.15 -1.68 -15.10
CA ASP A 167 -7.83 -3.05 -14.71
C ASP A 167 -6.50 -3.09 -13.97
N ILE A 168 -6.45 -3.89 -12.90
CA ILE A 168 -5.23 -4.27 -12.21
C ILE A 168 -4.95 -5.74 -12.61
N PRO A 169 -4.24 -5.96 -13.72
CA PRO A 169 -4.01 -7.29 -14.24
C PRO A 169 -2.92 -8.02 -13.45
N SER A 170 -2.89 -9.35 -13.56
CA SER A 170 -1.72 -10.09 -13.12
C SER A 170 -0.49 -9.67 -13.94
N ALA A 171 0.61 -9.38 -13.26
CA ALA A 171 1.87 -9.08 -13.94
C ALA A 171 2.43 -10.34 -14.61
N PRO A 172 3.08 -10.21 -15.78
CA PRO A 172 3.62 -11.39 -16.49
C PRO A 172 4.91 -11.93 -15.88
N TYR A 173 5.38 -11.34 -14.79
CA TYR A 173 6.59 -11.73 -14.08
C TYR A 173 6.46 -11.37 -12.59
N TRP A 174 7.29 -11.97 -11.79
CA TRP A 174 7.40 -11.70 -10.36
C TRP A 174 8.87 -11.72 -9.91
N TYR A 175 9.11 -11.25 -8.71
CA TYR A 175 10.43 -11.14 -8.13
C TYR A 175 10.44 -11.86 -6.77
N ASP A 176 11.48 -12.65 -6.52
CA ASP A 176 11.68 -13.32 -5.23
C ASP A 176 12.53 -12.45 -4.31
N ASP A 177 12.11 -12.34 -3.08
CA ASP A 177 12.72 -11.48 -2.08
C ASP A 177 14.02 -12.06 -1.47
N GLU A 178 14.41 -13.29 -1.87
CA GLU A 178 15.65 -13.90 -1.39
C GLU A 178 16.89 -13.07 -1.76
N ASP A 179 16.80 -12.26 -2.82
CA ASP A 179 17.87 -11.34 -3.26
C ASP A 179 17.76 -9.92 -2.70
N GLU A 180 16.85 -9.67 -1.74
CA GLU A 180 16.55 -8.34 -1.19
C GLU A 180 17.77 -7.57 -0.69
N LYS A 181 18.72 -8.25 -0.07
CA LYS A 181 19.96 -7.65 0.45
C LYS A 181 20.81 -6.96 -0.63
N ILE A 182 20.65 -7.33 -1.89
CA ILE A 182 21.37 -6.73 -3.02
C ILE A 182 20.87 -5.30 -3.28
N TRP A 183 19.56 -5.05 -3.12
CA TRP A 183 18.90 -3.79 -3.48
C TRP A 183 19.08 -2.65 -2.47
N TRP A 184 19.66 -2.93 -1.33
CA TRP A 184 20.00 -1.93 -0.33
C TRP A 184 21.44 -1.44 -0.42
N LYS A 185 22.28 -2.08 -1.26
CA LYS A 185 23.69 -1.77 -1.37
C LYS A 185 23.96 -0.83 -2.53
N GLU A 186 24.58 0.32 -2.24
CA GLU A 186 24.91 1.34 -3.23
C GLU A 186 25.79 0.79 -4.38
N GLU A 187 26.67 -0.19 -4.10
CA GLU A 187 27.50 -0.86 -5.10
C GLU A 187 26.70 -1.52 -6.24
N ASN A 188 25.42 -1.81 -6.03
CA ASN A 188 24.54 -2.49 -6.98
C ASN A 188 23.62 -1.55 -7.79
N ILE A 189 23.81 -0.24 -7.72
CA ILE A 189 22.92 0.74 -8.40
C ILE A 189 22.81 0.54 -9.93
N HIS A 190 23.76 -0.14 -10.54
CA HIS A 190 23.75 -0.48 -11.96
C HIS A 190 23.27 -1.90 -12.25
N THR A 191 22.84 -2.65 -11.25
CA THR A 191 22.37 -4.02 -11.40
C THR A 191 20.86 -4.03 -11.64
N LEU A 192 20.45 -4.56 -12.79
CA LEU A 192 19.03 -4.76 -13.09
C LEU A 192 18.50 -5.96 -12.30
N ARG A 193 17.36 -5.78 -11.66
CA ARG A 193 16.65 -6.85 -10.96
C ARG A 193 16.25 -7.95 -11.94
N GLN A 194 16.44 -9.22 -11.54
CA GLN A 194 16.01 -10.36 -12.34
C GLN A 194 14.63 -10.82 -11.92
N TYR A 195 13.75 -10.97 -12.88
CA TYR A 195 12.37 -11.41 -12.67
C TYR A 195 12.18 -12.84 -13.15
N HIS A 196 11.30 -13.57 -12.45
CA HIS A 196 10.82 -14.88 -12.86
C HIS A 196 9.52 -14.72 -13.67
N PRO A 197 9.24 -15.59 -14.66
CA PRO A 197 7.96 -15.57 -15.33
C PRO A 197 6.83 -15.91 -14.36
N GLU A 198 5.69 -15.21 -14.47
CA GLU A 198 4.48 -15.55 -13.73
C GLU A 198 3.71 -16.64 -14.49
N GLU A 199 3.61 -17.81 -13.89
CA GLU A 199 2.98 -18.99 -14.53
C GLU A 199 1.57 -19.26 -14.01
N ILE A 200 1.19 -18.68 -12.86
CA ILE A 200 -0.07 -18.97 -12.15
C ILE A 200 -1.10 -17.87 -12.40
N GLY A 201 -0.69 -16.61 -12.29
CA GLY A 201 -1.61 -15.46 -12.32
C GLY A 201 -2.49 -15.38 -11.07
N TYR A 202 -3.61 -14.66 -11.19
CA TYR A 202 -4.57 -14.56 -10.09
C TYR A 202 -5.34 -15.86 -9.90
N GLU A 203 -5.62 -16.22 -8.64
CA GLU A 203 -6.38 -17.42 -8.28
C GLU A 203 -7.63 -17.05 -7.46
N ILE A 204 -8.68 -17.82 -7.62
CA ILE A 204 -9.84 -17.79 -6.72
C ILE A 204 -9.69 -18.92 -5.70
N LEU A 205 -9.67 -18.55 -4.42
CA LEU A 205 -9.58 -19.52 -3.33
C LEU A 205 -10.96 -20.12 -3.03
N GLN A 206 -12.00 -19.28 -3.07
CA GLN A 206 -13.40 -19.64 -2.84
C GLN A 206 -14.33 -18.58 -3.43
N GLY A 207 -15.64 -18.85 -3.39
CA GLY A 207 -16.68 -17.99 -3.95
C GLY A 207 -16.75 -18.04 -5.47
N SER A 208 -17.71 -17.29 -6.05
CA SER A 208 -17.96 -17.21 -7.50
C SER A 208 -18.68 -15.90 -7.85
N GLY A 209 -18.83 -15.61 -9.14
CA GLY A 209 -19.56 -14.44 -9.62
C GLY A 209 -18.78 -13.14 -9.44
N THR A 210 -19.51 -12.04 -9.31
CA THR A 210 -18.93 -10.70 -9.20
C THR A 210 -19.29 -10.00 -7.89
N ALA A 211 -18.31 -9.34 -7.27
CA ALA A 211 -18.51 -8.48 -6.11
C ALA A 211 -18.03 -7.06 -6.42
N GLU A 212 -18.82 -6.06 -6.06
CA GLU A 212 -18.47 -4.65 -6.20
C GLU A 212 -18.50 -3.95 -4.83
N GLY A 213 -17.50 -3.13 -4.57
CA GLY A 213 -17.39 -2.35 -3.34
C GLY A 213 -16.22 -1.38 -3.38
N GLU A 214 -16.18 -0.48 -2.42
CA GLU A 214 -15.00 0.36 -2.22
C GLU A 214 -13.88 -0.45 -1.56
N LEU A 215 -12.63 -0.15 -1.95
CA LEU A 215 -11.44 -0.80 -1.40
C LEU A 215 -11.10 -0.28 0.00
N LEU A 216 -10.88 -1.18 0.95
CA LEU A 216 -10.41 -0.88 2.30
C LEU A 216 -9.59 -2.06 2.83
N GLY A 217 -8.43 -1.80 3.44
CA GLY A 217 -7.56 -2.88 3.90
C GLY A 217 -6.13 -2.42 4.17
N GLY A 218 -5.13 -3.28 3.89
CA GLY A 218 -3.71 -2.97 4.06
C GLY A 218 -2.86 -4.17 4.46
N CYS A 219 -1.71 -3.90 5.07
CA CYS A 219 -0.79 -4.88 5.60
C CYS A 219 -1.34 -5.48 6.90
N LEU A 220 -1.49 -6.81 6.94
CA LEU A 220 -2.01 -7.53 8.10
C LEU A 220 -1.09 -7.45 9.32
N ASP A 221 0.21 -7.31 9.11
CA ASP A 221 1.19 -7.16 10.19
C ASP A 221 0.91 -5.90 11.03
N VAL A 222 0.34 -4.87 10.40
CA VAL A 222 0.01 -3.58 11.03
C VAL A 222 -1.36 -3.59 11.71
N PHE A 223 -2.26 -4.47 11.33
CA PHE A 223 -3.65 -4.45 11.83
C PHE A 223 -3.75 -4.60 13.35
N ILE A 224 -2.83 -5.35 13.96
CA ILE A 224 -2.82 -5.52 15.42
C ILE A 224 -2.66 -4.18 16.16
N GLU A 225 -1.94 -3.23 15.58
CA GLU A 225 -1.75 -1.90 16.18
C GLU A 225 -2.97 -1.00 15.98
N LEU A 226 -3.79 -1.30 14.97
CA LEU A 226 -4.96 -0.51 14.61
C LEU A 226 -6.22 -0.94 15.37
N PHE A 227 -6.31 -2.20 15.77
CA PHE A 227 -7.49 -2.74 16.46
C PHE A 227 -7.85 -1.94 17.71
N GLY A 228 -9.09 -1.46 17.78
CA GLY A 228 -9.60 -0.70 18.91
C GLY A 228 -9.13 0.76 18.99
N THR A 229 -8.35 1.25 18.04
CA THR A 229 -7.99 2.66 17.95
C THR A 229 -9.13 3.49 17.33
N GLY A 230 -9.07 4.82 17.48
CA GLY A 230 -10.05 5.72 16.89
C GLY A 230 -10.06 5.81 15.37
N ILE A 231 -9.06 5.22 14.70
CA ILE A 231 -8.97 5.17 13.23
C ILE A 231 -9.34 3.80 12.65
N TRP A 232 -9.48 2.76 13.49
CA TRP A 232 -10.01 1.48 13.02
C TRP A 232 -11.49 1.64 12.66
N PRO A 233 -11.90 1.28 11.43
CA PRO A 233 -13.28 1.45 11.00
C PRO A 233 -14.24 0.57 11.77
N SER A 234 -15.44 1.09 12.04
CA SER A 234 -16.54 0.31 12.60
C SER A 234 -17.03 -0.76 11.63
N LYS A 235 -17.76 -1.75 12.13
CA LYS A 235 -18.40 -2.78 11.28
C LYS A 235 -19.27 -2.16 10.18
N ASP A 236 -19.96 -1.06 10.46
CA ASP A 236 -20.79 -0.36 9.49
C ASP A 236 -19.94 0.31 8.38
N GLU A 237 -18.76 0.84 8.71
CA GLU A 237 -17.83 1.37 7.71
C GLU A 237 -17.22 0.29 6.84
N TRP A 238 -17.06 -0.94 7.34
CA TRP A 238 -16.65 -2.11 6.55
C TRP A 238 -17.77 -2.68 5.67
N ALA A 239 -19.04 -2.38 5.98
CA ALA A 239 -20.15 -2.95 5.24
C ALA A 239 -20.10 -2.59 3.74
N GLY A 240 -20.20 -3.61 2.90
CA GLY A 240 -20.18 -3.47 1.44
C GLY A 240 -18.81 -3.22 0.81
N LYS A 241 -17.71 -3.26 1.58
CA LYS A 241 -16.35 -3.08 1.05
C LYS A 241 -15.81 -4.34 0.39
N ILE A 242 -14.82 -4.16 -0.47
CA ILE A 242 -13.86 -5.19 -0.86
C ILE A 242 -12.63 -5.01 0.03
N MET A 243 -12.38 -6.01 0.88
CA MET A 243 -11.24 -5.99 1.78
C MET A 243 -9.97 -6.38 1.04
N PHE A 244 -8.92 -5.58 1.11
CA PHE A 244 -7.62 -5.95 0.56
C PHE A 244 -6.62 -6.21 1.68
N LEU A 245 -5.89 -7.32 1.57
CA LEU A 245 -5.00 -7.83 2.61
C LEU A 245 -3.68 -8.26 1.99
N GLU A 246 -2.57 -7.97 2.64
CA GLU A 246 -1.27 -8.53 2.27
C GLU A 246 -0.41 -8.73 3.52
N THR A 247 0.69 -9.43 3.39
CA THR A 247 1.66 -9.71 4.46
C THR A 247 3.03 -9.19 4.07
N SER A 248 3.78 -8.72 5.07
CA SER A 248 5.13 -8.19 4.85
C SER A 248 6.16 -9.28 4.54
N GLU A 249 7.38 -8.84 4.22
CA GLU A 249 8.58 -9.68 4.05
C GLU A 249 9.07 -10.31 5.36
N GLU A 250 8.55 -9.87 6.51
CA GLU A 250 8.86 -10.44 7.83
C GLU A 250 8.33 -11.87 8.02
N ASP A 251 7.72 -12.41 6.97
CA ASP A 251 7.36 -13.83 6.86
C ASP A 251 6.36 -14.29 7.94
N MET A 252 5.22 -13.57 8.05
CA MET A 252 4.15 -13.88 8.99
C MET A 252 3.89 -15.38 9.07
N SER A 253 3.87 -15.97 10.27
CA SER A 253 3.55 -17.39 10.41
C SER A 253 2.08 -17.68 10.08
N CYS A 254 1.78 -18.92 9.65
CA CYS A 254 0.40 -19.33 9.39
C CYS A 254 -0.47 -19.23 10.64
N GLU A 255 0.10 -19.45 11.83
CA GLU A 255 -0.60 -19.30 13.11
C GLU A 255 -0.98 -17.83 13.34
N TYR A 256 -0.04 -16.90 13.07
CA TYR A 256 -0.29 -15.48 13.27
C TYR A 256 -1.33 -14.96 12.26
N LEU A 257 -1.23 -15.37 11.00
CA LEU A 257 -2.25 -15.10 9.98
C LEU A 257 -3.62 -15.63 10.41
N THR A 258 -3.67 -16.87 10.93
CA THR A 258 -4.89 -17.48 11.46
C THR A 258 -5.49 -16.65 12.60
N TRP A 259 -4.68 -16.20 13.55
CA TRP A 259 -5.16 -15.39 14.68
C TRP A 259 -5.68 -14.03 14.21
N THR A 260 -4.99 -13.40 13.29
CA THR A 260 -5.41 -12.10 12.74
C THR A 260 -6.75 -12.23 12.00
N LEU A 261 -6.90 -13.23 11.13
CA LEU A 261 -8.17 -13.47 10.41
C LEU A 261 -9.31 -13.84 11.37
N ARG A 262 -9.06 -14.64 12.40
CA ARG A 262 -10.05 -14.92 13.47
C ARG A 262 -10.44 -13.66 14.21
N GLY A 263 -9.51 -12.73 14.43
CA GLY A 263 -9.77 -11.41 15.00
C GLY A 263 -10.70 -10.57 14.14
N LEU A 264 -10.56 -10.62 12.80
CA LEU A 264 -11.48 -9.98 11.85
C LEU A 264 -12.86 -10.67 11.85
N ALA A 265 -12.89 -12.01 11.89
CA ALA A 265 -14.12 -12.80 11.99
C ALA A 265 -14.88 -12.48 13.28
N ALA A 266 -14.18 -12.41 14.44
CA ALA A 266 -14.78 -12.08 15.72
C ALA A 266 -15.40 -10.68 15.79
N GLN A 267 -14.91 -9.73 14.98
CA GLN A 267 -15.51 -8.41 14.79
C GLN A 267 -16.73 -8.46 13.82
N GLY A 268 -17.03 -9.62 13.22
CA GLY A 268 -18.10 -9.82 12.27
C GLY A 268 -17.85 -9.13 10.92
N LEU A 269 -16.58 -8.92 10.54
CA LEU A 269 -16.27 -8.18 9.30
C LEU A 269 -16.60 -9.02 8.07
N PHE A 270 -16.40 -10.33 8.12
CA PHE A 270 -16.74 -11.20 6.99
C PHE A 270 -18.24 -11.30 6.73
N ASP A 271 -19.10 -11.00 7.73
CA ASP A 271 -20.57 -10.94 7.54
C ASP A 271 -20.99 -9.75 6.64
N VAL A 272 -20.18 -8.68 6.56
CA VAL A 272 -20.61 -7.41 5.98
C VAL A 272 -19.83 -6.99 4.74
N ILE A 273 -18.63 -7.51 4.52
CA ILE A 273 -17.84 -7.24 3.30
C ILE A 273 -18.38 -8.03 2.11
N ARG A 274 -17.98 -7.66 0.90
CA ARG A 274 -18.43 -8.29 -0.34
C ARG A 274 -17.41 -9.20 -1.01
N GLY A 275 -16.16 -9.13 -0.60
CA GLY A 275 -15.08 -9.95 -1.14
C GLY A 275 -13.75 -9.57 -0.53
N ILE A 276 -12.75 -10.41 -0.77
CA ILE A 276 -11.39 -10.22 -0.30
C ILE A 276 -10.44 -10.31 -1.50
N ILE A 277 -9.49 -9.38 -1.58
CA ILE A 277 -8.34 -9.51 -2.46
C ILE A 277 -7.08 -9.65 -1.60
N VAL A 278 -6.26 -10.64 -1.92
CA VAL A 278 -5.04 -10.95 -1.16
C VAL A 278 -3.82 -10.71 -2.04
N GLY A 279 -2.91 -9.87 -1.57
CA GLY A 279 -1.64 -9.60 -2.22
C GLY A 279 -0.80 -10.86 -2.38
N LYS A 280 0.05 -10.88 -3.39
CA LYS A 280 1.04 -11.95 -3.57
C LYS A 280 1.89 -12.04 -2.30
N PRO A 281 2.04 -13.21 -1.65
CA PRO A 281 2.97 -13.36 -0.53
C PRO A 281 4.40 -13.02 -0.95
N ALA A 282 5.10 -12.25 -0.10
CA ALA A 282 6.49 -11.85 -0.38
C ALA A 282 7.42 -13.06 -0.52
N ARG A 283 7.11 -14.16 0.17
CA ARG A 283 7.88 -15.41 0.08
C ARG A 283 7.07 -16.53 -0.54
N ARG A 284 7.63 -17.16 -1.56
CA ARG A 284 7.01 -18.29 -2.26
C ARG A 284 6.68 -19.47 -1.33
N SER A 285 7.47 -19.68 -0.28
CA SER A 285 7.23 -20.74 0.72
C SER A 285 5.88 -20.60 1.44
N LYS A 286 5.31 -19.40 1.47
CA LYS A 286 4.01 -19.11 2.10
C LYS A 286 2.82 -19.21 1.14
N TYR A 287 3.08 -19.36 -0.15
CA TYR A 287 2.04 -19.32 -1.17
C TYR A 287 0.91 -20.33 -0.92
N GLU A 288 1.22 -21.62 -0.88
CA GLU A 288 0.23 -22.66 -0.60
C GLU A 288 -0.28 -22.65 0.85
N PRO A 289 0.59 -22.54 1.88
CA PRO A 289 0.12 -22.49 3.26
C PRO A 289 -0.88 -21.37 3.55
N TYR A 290 -0.68 -20.17 3.01
CA TYR A 290 -1.61 -19.06 3.25
C TYR A 290 -2.97 -19.31 2.59
N LYS A 291 -3.02 -19.90 1.40
CA LYS A 291 -4.29 -20.24 0.74
C LYS A 291 -5.17 -21.10 1.64
N GLU A 292 -4.54 -22.08 2.31
CA GLU A 292 -5.25 -22.98 3.22
C GLU A 292 -5.77 -22.24 4.46
N VAL A 293 -4.98 -21.31 5.03
CA VAL A 293 -5.43 -20.50 6.16
C VAL A 293 -6.66 -19.65 5.79
N TYR A 294 -6.67 -19.01 4.61
CA TYR A 294 -7.83 -18.22 4.17
C TYR A 294 -9.07 -19.10 3.99
N ARG A 295 -8.96 -20.26 3.33
CA ARG A 295 -10.10 -21.19 3.15
C ARG A 295 -10.65 -21.67 4.48
N THR A 296 -9.77 -22.10 5.38
CA THR A 296 -10.17 -22.61 6.70
C THR A 296 -10.86 -21.52 7.52
N VAL A 297 -10.20 -20.34 7.69
CA VAL A 297 -10.74 -19.34 8.60
C VAL A 297 -11.97 -18.63 8.03
N VAL A 298 -11.91 -18.19 6.78
CA VAL A 298 -13.03 -17.45 6.17
C VAL A 298 -14.14 -18.38 5.72
N GLY A 299 -13.77 -19.46 5.02
CA GLY A 299 -14.77 -20.39 4.45
C GLY A 299 -15.41 -21.31 5.48
N GLU A 300 -14.58 -22.00 6.28
CA GLU A 300 -15.08 -23.05 7.18
C GLU A 300 -15.43 -22.51 8.58
N GLU A 301 -14.46 -21.86 9.28
CA GLU A 301 -14.67 -21.43 10.67
C GLU A 301 -15.64 -20.26 10.78
N ALA A 302 -15.51 -19.25 9.92
CA ALA A 302 -16.42 -18.10 9.88
C ALA A 302 -17.71 -18.37 9.11
N GLY A 303 -17.77 -19.46 8.34
CA GLY A 303 -18.99 -19.90 7.64
C GLY A 303 -19.34 -19.11 6.39
N HIS A 304 -18.35 -18.52 5.68
CA HIS A 304 -18.54 -17.72 4.47
C HIS A 304 -17.87 -18.33 3.23
N PRO A 305 -18.17 -19.61 2.83
CA PRO A 305 -17.55 -20.24 1.66
C PRO A 305 -17.93 -19.56 0.34
N GLU A 306 -19.01 -18.78 0.31
CA GLU A 306 -19.49 -18.03 -0.86
C GLU A 306 -18.78 -16.68 -1.02
N LEU A 307 -18.11 -16.16 0.01
CA LEU A 307 -17.39 -14.87 -0.04
C LEU A 307 -16.20 -15.01 -1.01
N PRO A 308 -16.17 -14.28 -2.14
CA PRO A 308 -15.09 -14.45 -3.11
C PRO A 308 -13.76 -13.95 -2.57
N ILE A 309 -12.70 -14.76 -2.72
CA ILE A 309 -11.33 -14.44 -2.36
C ILE A 309 -10.46 -14.55 -3.60
N LEU A 310 -9.98 -13.39 -4.11
CA LEU A 310 -8.99 -13.32 -5.19
C LEU A 310 -7.60 -13.24 -4.58
N PHE A 311 -6.77 -14.23 -4.88
CA PHE A 311 -5.43 -14.40 -4.32
C PHE A 311 -4.35 -14.13 -5.37
N ASN A 312 -3.13 -13.86 -4.91
CA ASN A 312 -1.96 -13.61 -5.75
C ASN A 312 -2.02 -12.27 -6.50
N VAL A 313 -2.73 -11.28 -5.94
CA VAL A 313 -2.90 -9.97 -6.57
C VAL A 313 -1.60 -9.16 -6.46
N ASN A 314 -1.25 -8.42 -7.52
CA ASN A 314 -0.02 -7.64 -7.58
C ASN A 314 -0.11 -6.34 -6.77
N PHE A 315 0.01 -6.42 -5.46
CA PHE A 315 0.20 -5.31 -4.53
C PHE A 315 0.85 -5.81 -3.24
N GLY A 316 1.38 -4.89 -2.43
CA GLY A 316 2.06 -5.18 -1.17
C GLY A 316 3.56 -5.38 -1.34
N HIS A 317 4.15 -6.39 -0.66
CA HIS A 317 5.59 -6.57 -0.59
C HIS A 317 6.20 -7.43 -1.70
N ALA A 318 5.38 -8.10 -2.50
CA ALA A 318 5.86 -8.89 -3.65
C ALA A 318 5.82 -8.07 -4.94
N GLU A 319 6.98 -7.77 -5.49
CA GLU A 319 7.14 -7.04 -6.75
C GLU A 319 6.82 -7.90 -7.99
N PRO A 320 6.26 -7.32 -9.07
CA PRO A 320 5.89 -5.91 -9.23
C PRO A 320 4.54 -5.60 -8.61
N ILE A 321 4.34 -4.35 -8.22
CA ILE A 321 3.12 -3.92 -7.53
C ILE A 321 2.25 -2.98 -8.37
N GLY A 322 0.93 -3.14 -8.23
CA GLY A 322 -0.07 -2.16 -8.61
C GLY A 322 -0.31 -1.14 -7.50
N ILE A 323 -1.22 -0.22 -7.78
CA ILE A 323 -1.66 0.78 -6.81
C ILE A 323 -3.10 0.47 -6.41
N ILE A 324 -3.36 0.29 -5.12
CA ILE A 324 -4.69 0.01 -4.57
C ILE A 324 -5.21 1.28 -3.87
N PRO A 325 -6.17 2.01 -4.48
CA PRO A 325 -6.70 3.23 -3.90
C PRO A 325 -7.78 2.93 -2.85
N TYR A 326 -7.59 3.43 -1.63
CA TYR A 326 -8.61 3.37 -0.58
C TYR A 326 -9.88 4.11 -0.99
N GLY A 327 -11.04 3.55 -0.71
CA GLY A 327 -12.33 4.21 -0.92
C GLY A 327 -12.76 4.35 -2.39
N VAL A 328 -12.00 3.82 -3.34
CA VAL A 328 -12.39 3.75 -4.75
C VAL A 328 -13.17 2.48 -5.00
N ARG A 329 -14.26 2.57 -5.77
CA ARG A 329 -15.07 1.41 -6.14
C ARG A 329 -14.30 0.50 -7.08
N CYS A 330 -14.33 -0.79 -6.78
CA CYS A 330 -13.78 -1.82 -7.65
C CYS A 330 -14.77 -2.97 -7.85
N ARG A 331 -14.50 -3.75 -8.88
CA ARG A 331 -15.13 -5.05 -9.16
C ARG A 331 -14.09 -6.15 -9.04
N LEU A 332 -14.38 -7.13 -8.19
CA LEU A 332 -13.75 -8.44 -8.17
C LEU A 332 -14.65 -9.37 -8.99
N ASP A 333 -14.14 -9.91 -10.08
CA ASP A 333 -14.83 -10.91 -10.89
C ASP A 333 -14.12 -12.26 -10.67
N ALA A 334 -14.76 -13.13 -9.86
CA ALA A 334 -14.20 -14.40 -9.49
C ALA A 334 -14.17 -15.37 -10.67
N ASP A 335 -15.15 -15.30 -11.57
CA ASP A 335 -15.25 -16.21 -12.72
C ASP A 335 -14.16 -15.92 -13.76
N ARG A 336 -13.80 -14.64 -13.91
CA ARG A 336 -12.74 -14.17 -14.83
C ARG A 336 -11.39 -13.98 -14.15
N LYS A 337 -11.33 -14.03 -12.82
CA LYS A 337 -10.14 -13.76 -12.02
C LYS A 337 -9.56 -12.37 -12.30
N THR A 338 -10.41 -11.34 -12.28
CA THR A 338 -10.00 -9.96 -12.59
C THR A 338 -10.37 -9.00 -11.48
N LEU A 339 -9.58 -7.94 -11.38
CA LEU A 339 -9.82 -6.79 -10.50
C LEU A 339 -9.84 -5.53 -11.35
N THR A 340 -10.92 -4.76 -11.30
CA THR A 340 -11.12 -3.52 -12.08
C THR A 340 -11.59 -2.40 -11.19
N LEU A 341 -10.90 -1.26 -11.19
CA LEU A 341 -11.40 -0.02 -10.62
C LEU A 341 -12.52 0.51 -11.52
N LEU A 342 -13.66 0.86 -10.94
CA LEU A 342 -14.88 1.25 -11.67
C LEU A 342 -15.05 2.75 -11.84
N GLU A 343 -14.09 3.51 -11.37
CA GLU A 343 -14.05 4.96 -11.45
C GLU A 343 -12.60 5.46 -11.42
N PRO A 344 -12.33 6.70 -11.86
CA PRO A 344 -11.00 7.28 -11.76
C PRO A 344 -10.52 7.33 -10.30
N ALA A 345 -9.30 6.94 -10.05
CA ALA A 345 -8.71 6.96 -8.71
C ALA A 345 -8.38 8.39 -8.24
N THR A 346 -8.14 9.31 -9.16
CA THR A 346 -7.90 10.75 -8.93
C THR A 346 -8.93 11.60 -9.66
N SER A 347 -9.09 12.87 -9.29
CA SER A 347 -10.02 13.81 -9.92
C SER A 347 -9.36 14.67 -11.01
#